data_98bf27dbfd7b203f7608df5ccdd9edac
#
_entry.id   98bf27dbfd7b203f7608df5ccdd9edac
#
_cell.length_a   1.000
_cell.length_b   1.000
_cell.length_c   1.000
_cell.angle_alpha   90.00
_cell.angle_beta   90.00
_cell.angle_gamma   90.00
#
_symmetry.space_group_name_H-M   'P 1'
#
loop_
_entity.id
_entity.type
_entity.pdbx_description
1 polymer ?
#
loop_
_entity_poly.entity_id
_entity_poly.type
_entity_poly.pdbx_seq_one_letter_code
_entity_poly.pdbx_strand_id
1 'polypeptide(L)'
;AGDIGAISKLQYTNTGDTLCSSDFKIIYDKMNFPSVVCSMSVIPKAKGDEDKISQSLAKLKDEDPVFEVSRDIENAETIISGLGETHINIIASKIKSKYGVDIELELPKVPYKETIKGFADVQGKHKKQSGGHGQYGDVVIKFESRDDGEEDLEFVDKVVGGAVPRNFIPAVEKGLRECISHGVLAGCPVIGLRATLHDGSYHSVDSSEMAFKMAASIAYKKGLEQAKPILLEPIMQVEVVIPDAYMGDVMADINKKRGRVIGMEPEGEKQKVIAEVPMAEMRKYATELRSLTQGR
;
A
#
# COMPACT_ATOMS: atom_id res chain seq x y z
N ALA A 1 16.26 43.51 -19.82
CA ALA A 1 16.61 42.10 -20.12
C ALA A 1 17.44 41.52 -18.95
N GLY A 2 17.16 40.30 -18.57
CA GLY A 2 17.87 39.64 -17.46
C GLY A 2 17.34 39.95 -16.06
N ASP A 3 16.15 40.52 -15.94
CA ASP A 3 15.53 40.89 -14.66
C ASP A 3 14.68 39.76 -14.09
N ILE A 4 14.49 39.74 -12.78
CA ILE A 4 13.59 38.83 -12.09
C ILE A 4 12.28 39.55 -11.84
N GLY A 5 11.17 38.97 -12.30
CA GLY A 5 9.84 39.52 -12.17
C GLY A 5 8.87 38.53 -11.52
N ALA A 6 7.72 39.05 -11.07
CA ALA A 6 6.64 38.23 -10.53
C ALA A 6 5.39 38.39 -11.39
N ILE A 7 4.79 37.25 -11.75
CA ILE A 7 3.51 37.19 -12.48
C ILE A 7 2.54 36.37 -11.63
N SER A 8 1.35 36.91 -11.40
CA SER A 8 0.32 36.23 -10.60
C SER A 8 -0.77 35.62 -11.49
N LYS A 9 -1.56 34.68 -10.92
CA LYS A 9 -2.75 34.07 -11.55
C LYS A 9 -2.47 33.18 -12.76
N LEU A 10 -1.27 32.61 -12.88
CA LEU A 10 -0.99 31.57 -13.86
C LEU A 10 -1.62 30.25 -13.41
N GLN A 11 -2.49 29.67 -14.26
CA GLN A 11 -3.26 28.47 -13.91
C GLN A 11 -2.58 27.17 -14.35
N TYR A 12 -1.69 27.21 -15.33
CA TYR A 12 -1.11 26.03 -15.97
C TYR A 12 0.42 26.02 -15.95
N THR A 13 1.04 26.92 -15.21
CA THR A 13 2.50 27.08 -15.16
C THR A 13 3.06 26.53 -13.86
N ASN A 14 3.99 25.58 -13.98
CA ASN A 14 4.68 24.97 -12.86
C ASN A 14 6.15 25.42 -12.80
N THR A 15 6.83 25.08 -11.72
CA THR A 15 8.27 25.34 -11.57
C THR A 15 9.05 24.63 -12.66
N GLY A 16 9.90 25.38 -13.38
CA GLY A 16 10.69 24.88 -14.50
C GLY A 16 10.04 25.04 -15.88
N ASP A 17 8.79 25.54 -15.97
CA ASP A 17 8.16 25.82 -17.23
C ASP A 17 8.72 27.13 -17.85
N THR A 18 8.82 27.15 -19.17
CA THR A 18 9.26 28.31 -19.91
C THR A 18 8.09 29.20 -20.30
N LEU A 19 8.15 30.47 -19.97
CA LEU A 19 7.22 31.49 -20.45
C LEU A 19 7.86 32.24 -21.62
N CYS A 20 7.18 32.26 -22.77
CA CYS A 20 7.67 32.94 -23.95
C CYS A 20 6.53 33.74 -24.64
N SER A 21 6.89 34.67 -25.56
CA SER A 21 5.93 35.36 -26.39
C SER A 21 5.39 34.44 -27.47
N SER A 22 4.17 34.75 -27.99
CA SER A 22 3.57 33.99 -29.08
C SER A 22 4.41 34.04 -30.37
N ASP A 23 5.15 35.14 -30.59
CA ASP A 23 5.91 35.43 -31.80
C ASP A 23 7.31 34.81 -31.76
N PHE A 24 7.82 34.49 -30.59
CA PHE A 24 9.13 33.91 -30.41
C PHE A 24 9.08 32.76 -29.40
N LYS A 25 8.83 31.58 -29.90
CA LYS A 25 8.69 30.37 -29.06
C LYS A 25 10.05 29.75 -28.76
N ILE A 26 10.52 29.92 -27.53
CA ILE A 26 11.70 29.23 -27.00
C ILE A 26 11.22 28.36 -25.81
N ILE A 27 11.69 27.11 -25.75
CA ILE A 27 11.46 26.23 -24.63
C ILE A 27 12.84 25.80 -24.12
N TYR A 28 13.12 26.08 -22.86
CA TYR A 28 14.33 25.60 -22.19
C TYR A 28 14.14 24.16 -21.73
N ASP A 29 15.22 23.41 -21.60
CA ASP A 29 15.19 22.08 -21.04
C ASP A 29 14.67 22.10 -19.61
N LYS A 30 13.88 21.08 -19.26
CA LYS A 30 13.34 20.96 -17.91
C LYS A 30 14.45 20.70 -16.90
N MET A 31 14.34 21.30 -15.74
CA MET A 31 15.24 21.01 -14.61
C MET A 31 15.04 19.58 -14.12
N ASN A 32 16.13 18.84 -13.96
CA ASN A 32 16.12 17.53 -13.33
C ASN A 32 16.20 17.71 -11.81
N PHE A 33 15.13 17.37 -11.11
CA PHE A 33 15.11 17.38 -9.66
C PHE A 33 15.51 16.01 -9.12
N PRO A 34 16.20 15.95 -7.97
CA PRO A 34 16.54 14.68 -7.34
C PRO A 34 15.29 13.94 -6.85
N SER A 35 15.34 12.62 -6.88
CA SER A 35 14.25 11.77 -6.40
C SER A 35 14.09 11.86 -4.87
N VAL A 36 12.85 11.68 -4.41
CA VAL A 36 12.55 11.61 -2.98
C VAL A 36 13.12 10.33 -2.37
N VAL A 37 13.70 10.42 -1.18
CA VAL A 37 14.36 9.29 -0.51
C VAL A 37 13.92 9.10 0.94
N CYS A 38 13.05 9.98 1.46
CA CYS A 38 12.54 9.93 2.82
C CYS A 38 11.05 10.18 2.81
N SER A 39 10.29 9.30 3.48
CA SER A 39 8.83 9.39 3.58
C SER A 39 8.41 9.35 5.04
N MET A 40 7.41 10.18 5.39
CA MET A 40 6.81 10.22 6.72
C MET A 40 5.29 10.27 6.60
N SER A 41 4.61 9.63 7.54
CA SER A 41 3.15 9.72 7.71
C SER A 41 2.79 10.99 8.46
N VAL A 42 1.72 11.65 8.03
CA VAL A 42 1.21 12.90 8.62
C VAL A 42 0.03 12.59 9.51
N ILE A 43 0.14 12.91 10.78
CA ILE A 43 -0.93 12.74 11.78
C ILE A 43 -1.41 14.12 12.22
N PRO A 44 -2.73 14.41 12.08
CA PRO A 44 -3.31 15.63 12.65
C PRO A 44 -3.22 15.62 14.18
N LYS A 45 -2.73 16.70 14.81
CA LYS A 45 -2.78 16.83 16.27
C LYS A 45 -4.17 17.16 16.78
N ALA A 46 -4.98 17.83 15.98
CA ALA A 46 -6.36 18.16 16.31
C ALA A 46 -7.33 17.46 15.37
N LYS A 47 -8.42 16.90 15.91
CA LYS A 47 -9.50 16.32 15.11
C LYS A 47 -10.18 17.38 14.26
N GLY A 48 -10.39 17.07 12.97
CA GLY A 48 -11.06 17.95 12.02
C GLY A 48 -10.12 18.85 11.22
N ASP A 49 -8.81 18.73 11.39
CA ASP A 49 -7.83 19.47 10.58
C ASP A 49 -7.40 18.72 9.30
N GLU A 50 -7.95 17.52 9.04
CA GLU A 50 -7.57 16.66 7.89
C GLU A 50 -7.73 17.39 6.55
N ASP A 51 -8.84 18.10 6.37
CA ASP A 51 -9.12 18.86 5.13
C ASP A 51 -8.16 20.04 4.97
N LYS A 52 -7.86 20.74 6.05
CA LYS A 52 -6.91 21.87 6.04
C LYS A 52 -5.48 21.37 5.74
N ILE A 53 -5.10 20.23 6.31
CA ILE A 53 -3.80 19.58 6.04
C ILE A 53 -3.72 19.24 4.55
N SER A 54 -4.72 18.56 4.00
CA SER A 54 -4.76 18.17 2.58
C SER A 54 -4.63 19.37 1.65
N GLN A 55 -5.36 20.47 1.92
CA GLN A 55 -5.27 21.70 1.15
C GLN A 55 -3.90 22.39 1.29
N SER A 56 -3.33 22.37 2.49
CA SER A 56 -2.02 22.97 2.76
C SER A 56 -0.90 22.20 2.06
N LEU A 57 -0.97 20.86 2.09
CA LEU A 57 -0.03 19.97 1.41
C LEU A 57 -0.09 20.16 -0.11
N ALA A 58 -1.30 20.27 -0.69
CA ALA A 58 -1.46 20.53 -2.12
C ALA A 58 -0.79 21.84 -2.56
N LYS A 59 -0.98 22.93 -1.79
CA LYS A 59 -0.34 24.21 -2.08
C LYS A 59 1.18 24.17 -1.92
N LEU A 60 1.69 23.43 -0.93
CA LEU A 60 3.14 23.28 -0.75
C LEU A 60 3.78 22.43 -1.85
N LYS A 61 3.05 21.47 -2.40
CA LYS A 61 3.48 20.69 -3.56
C LYS A 61 3.67 21.57 -4.80
N ASP A 62 2.81 22.58 -4.99
CA ASP A 62 2.96 23.55 -6.08
C ASP A 62 4.19 24.46 -5.89
N GLU A 63 4.59 24.72 -4.63
CA GLU A 63 5.76 25.54 -4.30
C GLU A 63 7.08 24.75 -4.40
N ASP A 64 7.04 23.43 -4.22
CA ASP A 64 8.23 22.58 -4.09
C ASP A 64 8.15 21.35 -5.01
N PRO A 65 8.87 21.35 -6.14
CA PRO A 65 8.81 20.27 -7.13
C PRO A 65 9.42 18.94 -6.65
N VAL A 66 10.17 18.92 -5.55
CA VAL A 66 10.76 17.71 -4.95
C VAL A 66 9.97 17.19 -3.75
N PHE A 67 8.83 17.81 -3.47
CA PHE A 67 7.93 17.39 -2.41
C PHE A 67 6.76 16.60 -2.99
N GLU A 68 6.57 15.39 -2.50
CA GLU A 68 5.48 14.52 -2.93
C GLU A 68 4.49 14.24 -1.80
N VAL A 69 3.22 14.14 -2.16
CA VAL A 69 2.13 13.76 -1.27
C VAL A 69 1.40 12.59 -1.89
N SER A 70 1.28 11.52 -1.14
CA SER A 70 0.52 10.32 -1.52
C SER A 70 -0.42 9.89 -0.40
N ARG A 71 -1.45 9.14 -0.74
CA ARG A 71 -2.36 8.55 0.22
C ARG A 71 -2.25 7.03 0.16
N ASP A 72 -1.84 6.44 1.26
CA ASP A 72 -1.93 5.00 1.45
C ASP A 72 -3.37 4.66 1.86
N ILE A 73 -4.08 3.98 0.96
CA ILE A 73 -5.49 3.62 1.16
C ILE A 73 -5.59 2.43 2.13
N GLU A 74 -4.64 1.50 2.08
CA GLU A 74 -4.65 0.29 2.92
C GLU A 74 -4.48 0.63 4.40
N ASN A 75 -3.55 1.52 4.71
CA ASN A 75 -3.27 1.97 6.08
C ASN A 75 -4.03 3.24 6.47
N ALA A 76 -4.81 3.83 5.54
CA ALA A 76 -5.51 5.10 5.69
C ALA A 76 -4.60 6.26 6.13
N GLU A 77 -3.36 6.28 5.63
CA GLU A 77 -2.34 7.29 5.96
C GLU A 77 -2.13 8.30 4.84
N THR A 78 -1.84 9.54 5.20
CA THR A 78 -1.30 10.55 4.28
C THR A 78 0.21 10.54 4.43
N ILE A 79 0.93 10.26 3.35
CA ILE A 79 2.38 10.15 3.32
C ILE A 79 2.94 11.36 2.58
N ILE A 80 3.94 12.00 3.17
CA ILE A 80 4.74 13.04 2.56
C ILE A 80 6.15 12.53 2.32
N SER A 81 6.70 12.83 1.15
CA SER A 81 8.03 12.37 0.75
C SER A 81 8.89 13.54 0.29
N GLY A 82 10.18 13.49 0.61
CA GLY A 82 11.13 14.56 0.30
C GLY A 82 12.58 14.06 0.27
N LEU A 83 13.51 15.00 0.12
CA LEU A 83 14.96 14.75 0.01
C LEU A 83 15.60 14.21 1.30
N GLY A 84 14.90 14.26 2.40
CA GLY A 84 15.39 13.80 3.70
C GLY A 84 14.56 14.35 4.85
N GLU A 85 14.89 13.92 6.06
CA GLU A 85 14.16 14.28 7.28
C GLU A 85 14.12 15.80 7.52
N THR A 86 15.22 16.52 7.29
CA THR A 86 15.27 17.97 7.42
C THR A 86 14.29 18.66 6.47
N HIS A 87 14.19 18.20 5.21
CA HIS A 87 13.25 18.73 4.23
C HIS A 87 11.80 18.54 4.69
N ILE A 88 11.44 17.36 5.15
CA ILE A 88 10.10 17.04 5.64
C ILE A 88 9.77 17.88 6.89
N ASN A 89 10.71 18.07 7.81
CA ASN A 89 10.54 18.93 8.99
C ASN A 89 10.32 20.40 8.61
N ILE A 90 10.97 20.90 7.56
CA ILE A 90 10.74 22.25 7.03
C ILE A 90 9.31 22.35 6.48
N ILE A 91 8.83 21.35 5.74
CA ILE A 91 7.46 21.31 5.25
C ILE A 91 6.46 21.35 6.41
N ALA A 92 6.65 20.54 7.45
CA ALA A 92 5.82 20.55 8.66
C ALA A 92 5.81 21.95 9.34
N SER A 93 6.97 22.58 9.43
CA SER A 93 7.09 23.95 9.98
C SER A 93 6.36 24.98 9.11
N LYS A 94 6.41 24.85 7.78
CA LYS A 94 5.66 25.71 6.85
C LYS A 94 4.14 25.52 7.00
N ILE A 95 3.65 24.29 7.18
CA ILE A 95 2.23 24.01 7.42
C ILE A 95 1.79 24.74 8.69
N LYS A 96 2.55 24.65 9.76
CA LYS A 96 2.25 25.32 11.02
C LYS A 96 2.27 26.86 10.89
N SER A 97 3.31 27.43 10.31
CA SER A 97 3.51 28.88 10.25
C SER A 97 2.61 29.57 9.22
N LYS A 98 2.35 28.97 8.04
CA LYS A 98 1.54 29.57 6.98
C LYS A 98 0.05 29.29 7.12
N TYR A 99 -0.31 28.09 7.60
CA TYR A 99 -1.69 27.61 7.59
C TYR A 99 -2.28 27.38 8.98
N GLY A 100 -1.45 27.54 10.05
CA GLY A 100 -1.91 27.42 11.44
C GLY A 100 -2.34 26.02 11.85
N VAL A 101 -1.88 25.00 11.14
CA VAL A 101 -2.19 23.59 11.42
C VAL A 101 -0.97 22.88 11.99
N ASP A 102 -1.16 22.20 13.12
CA ASP A 102 -0.07 21.44 13.76
C ASP A 102 -0.19 19.95 13.40
N ILE A 103 0.88 19.37 12.90
CA ILE A 103 0.97 17.97 12.51
C ILE A 103 2.05 17.25 13.30
N GLU A 104 1.91 15.95 13.43
CA GLU A 104 2.93 15.04 13.91
C GLU A 104 3.41 14.16 12.76
N LEU A 105 4.70 13.87 12.74
CA LEU A 105 5.33 13.06 11.72
C LEU A 105 5.73 11.71 12.32
N GLU A 106 5.23 10.64 11.74
CA GLU A 106 5.58 9.27 12.12
C GLU A 106 6.14 8.49 10.93
N LEU A 107 6.80 7.39 11.22
CA LEU A 107 7.22 6.47 10.15
C LEU A 107 5.99 5.80 9.53
N PRO A 108 5.87 5.76 8.19
CA PRO A 108 4.74 5.11 7.51
C PRO A 108 4.60 3.66 7.97
N LYS A 109 3.38 3.16 8.08
CA LYS A 109 3.14 1.74 8.34
C LYS A 109 3.60 0.91 7.15
N VAL A 110 4.07 -0.29 7.44
CA VAL A 110 4.43 -1.24 6.38
C VAL A 110 3.15 -1.94 5.93
N PRO A 111 2.82 -1.94 4.62
CA PRO A 111 1.62 -2.60 4.10
C PRO A 111 1.83 -4.11 4.04
N TYR A 112 1.70 -4.78 5.19
CA TYR A 112 1.73 -6.23 5.25
C TYR A 112 0.49 -6.82 4.59
N LYS A 113 0.65 -7.98 3.96
CA LYS A 113 -0.45 -8.79 3.41
C LYS A 113 -0.43 -10.19 4.01
N GLU A 114 -1.52 -10.91 3.88
CA GLU A 114 -1.61 -12.31 4.30
C GLU A 114 -1.82 -13.21 3.09
N THR A 115 -1.40 -14.45 3.19
CA THR A 115 -1.75 -15.53 2.25
C THR A 115 -1.72 -16.87 2.96
N ILE A 116 -2.01 -17.95 2.25
CA ILE A 116 -1.95 -19.31 2.78
C ILE A 116 -0.91 -20.15 2.03
N LYS A 117 -0.22 -21.05 2.73
CA LYS A 117 0.73 -22.00 2.12
C LYS A 117 0.13 -23.38 1.85
N GLY A 118 -0.99 -23.69 2.45
CA GLY A 118 -1.68 -24.97 2.35
C GLY A 118 -3.01 -24.85 1.66
N PHE A 119 -3.84 -25.86 1.88
CA PHE A 119 -5.22 -25.83 1.48
C PHE A 119 -6.11 -26.24 2.66
N ALA A 120 -7.38 -25.86 2.61
CA ALA A 120 -8.38 -26.33 3.54
C ALA A 120 -9.71 -26.50 2.82
N ASP A 121 -10.44 -27.56 3.14
CA ASP A 121 -11.79 -27.81 2.67
C ASP A 121 -12.71 -27.78 3.87
N VAL A 122 -13.58 -26.79 3.98
CA VAL A 122 -14.30 -26.46 5.20
C VAL A 122 -15.76 -26.11 4.93
N GLN A 123 -16.59 -26.51 5.88
CA GLN A 123 -17.98 -26.12 5.93
C GLN A 123 -18.15 -24.85 6.77
N GLY A 124 -18.83 -23.85 6.19
CA GLY A 124 -19.33 -22.67 6.86
C GLY A 124 -20.85 -22.74 6.97
N LYS A 125 -21.38 -22.82 8.17
CA LYS A 125 -22.81 -22.94 8.42
C LYS A 125 -23.30 -21.81 9.30
N HIS A 126 -24.21 -21.01 8.76
CA HIS A 126 -24.95 -19.99 9.49
C HIS A 126 -26.39 -20.46 9.73
N LYS A 127 -26.71 -20.77 10.99
CA LYS A 127 -28.06 -21.13 11.40
C LYS A 127 -28.43 -20.30 12.62
N LYS A 128 -29.44 -19.44 12.48
CA LYS A 128 -29.97 -18.63 13.59
C LYS A 128 -31.49 -18.74 13.58
N GLN A 129 -32.03 -19.05 14.74
CA GLN A 129 -33.47 -19.18 14.94
C GLN A 129 -33.83 -18.31 16.15
N SER A 130 -34.51 -17.21 15.88
CA SER A 130 -34.97 -16.26 16.93
C SER A 130 -36.42 -15.88 16.62
N GLY A 131 -37.39 -16.66 17.06
CA GLY A 131 -38.81 -16.39 17.03
C GLY A 131 -39.32 -15.79 15.70
N GLY A 132 -39.91 -16.59 14.80
CA GLY A 132 -40.34 -16.16 13.48
C GLY A 132 -39.50 -16.79 12.33
N HIS A 133 -39.20 -15.99 11.27
CA HIS A 133 -38.34 -16.47 10.18
C HIS A 133 -36.92 -16.69 10.67
N GLY A 134 -36.38 -17.92 10.45
CA GLY A 134 -34.97 -18.26 10.73
C GLY A 134 -34.01 -17.68 9.69
N GLN A 135 -32.74 -17.86 9.93
CA GLN A 135 -31.67 -17.61 8.94
C GLN A 135 -30.92 -18.91 8.72
N TYR A 136 -30.74 -19.30 7.46
CA TYR A 136 -30.02 -20.50 7.11
C TYR A 136 -29.15 -20.30 5.88
N GLY A 137 -27.87 -20.58 6.00
CA GLY A 137 -26.90 -20.63 4.92
C GLY A 137 -25.85 -21.68 5.25
N ASP A 138 -25.50 -22.52 4.27
CA ASP A 138 -24.54 -23.61 4.46
C ASP A 138 -23.76 -23.81 3.17
N VAL A 139 -22.45 -23.68 3.25
CA VAL A 139 -21.53 -23.75 2.11
C VAL A 139 -20.32 -24.61 2.46
N VAL A 140 -19.82 -25.37 1.51
CA VAL A 140 -18.54 -26.08 1.61
C VAL A 140 -17.59 -25.50 0.58
N ILE A 141 -16.48 -24.92 1.07
CA ILE A 141 -15.54 -24.18 0.26
C ILE A 141 -14.14 -24.72 0.48
N LYS A 142 -13.46 -25.00 -0.65
CA LYS A 142 -12.03 -25.31 -0.67
C LYS A 142 -11.23 -24.04 -0.90
N PHE A 143 -10.31 -23.74 -0.01
CA PHE A 143 -9.37 -22.63 -0.11
C PHE A 143 -7.99 -23.16 -0.49
N GLU A 144 -7.35 -22.54 -1.49
CA GLU A 144 -6.03 -22.90 -2.02
C GLU A 144 -5.23 -21.65 -2.33
N SER A 145 -3.90 -21.73 -2.18
CA SER A 145 -2.99 -20.69 -2.65
C SER A 145 -2.96 -20.62 -4.17
N ARG A 146 -2.82 -19.40 -4.71
CA ARG A 146 -2.52 -19.15 -6.12
C ARG A 146 -1.08 -18.72 -6.28
N ASP A 147 -0.39 -19.28 -7.27
CA ASP A 147 1.02 -18.98 -7.57
C ASP A 147 1.17 -18.07 -8.81
N ASP A 148 0.08 -17.48 -9.30
CA ASP A 148 0.05 -16.65 -10.51
C ASP A 148 0.41 -15.17 -10.27
N GLY A 149 0.64 -14.77 -9.02
CA GLY A 149 0.99 -13.40 -8.63
C GLY A 149 -0.20 -12.43 -8.61
N GLU A 150 -1.42 -12.90 -8.91
CA GLU A 150 -2.61 -12.07 -8.87
C GLU A 150 -3.05 -11.80 -7.43
N GLU A 151 -3.35 -10.55 -7.12
CA GLU A 151 -3.75 -10.14 -5.77
C GLU A 151 -5.23 -10.42 -5.47
N ASP A 152 -6.08 -10.50 -6.51
CA ASP A 152 -7.53 -10.64 -6.33
C ASP A 152 -7.94 -12.09 -5.98
N LEU A 153 -9.11 -12.23 -5.36
CA LEU A 153 -9.74 -13.51 -5.07
C LEU A 153 -10.22 -14.16 -6.37
N GLU A 154 -9.75 -15.36 -6.64
CA GLU A 154 -10.35 -16.24 -7.66
C GLU A 154 -11.47 -17.06 -7.05
N PHE A 155 -12.71 -16.77 -7.45
CA PHE A 155 -13.87 -17.55 -7.04
C PHE A 155 -14.25 -18.56 -8.13
N VAL A 156 -14.38 -19.82 -7.75
CA VAL A 156 -14.74 -20.92 -8.66
C VAL A 156 -16.01 -21.60 -8.17
N ASP A 157 -17.04 -21.63 -9.04
CA ASP A 157 -18.26 -22.38 -8.78
C ASP A 157 -18.17 -23.80 -9.36
N LYS A 158 -18.24 -24.82 -8.50
CA LYS A 158 -18.30 -26.23 -8.84
C LYS A 158 -19.47 -26.93 -8.16
N VAL A 159 -20.55 -26.21 -7.83
CA VAL A 159 -21.74 -26.78 -7.20
C VAL A 159 -22.44 -27.70 -8.17
N VAL A 160 -22.74 -28.94 -7.73
CA VAL A 160 -23.45 -29.96 -8.48
C VAL A 160 -24.81 -30.25 -7.83
N GLY A 161 -25.81 -30.56 -8.62
CA GLY A 161 -27.12 -31.00 -8.13
C GLY A 161 -27.97 -29.93 -7.45
N GLY A 162 -27.56 -28.65 -7.51
CA GLY A 162 -28.34 -27.55 -6.92
C GLY A 162 -28.24 -27.50 -5.37
N ALA A 163 -27.20 -28.07 -4.78
CA ALA A 163 -26.98 -28.05 -3.33
C ALA A 163 -26.99 -26.61 -2.77
N VAL A 164 -26.43 -25.66 -3.51
CA VAL A 164 -26.61 -24.22 -3.32
C VAL A 164 -27.39 -23.69 -4.52
N PRO A 165 -28.56 -23.05 -4.33
CA PRO A 165 -29.29 -22.43 -5.42
C PRO A 165 -28.50 -21.35 -6.13
N ARG A 166 -28.58 -21.29 -7.47
CA ARG A 166 -27.77 -20.35 -8.31
C ARG A 166 -27.91 -18.88 -7.93
N ASN A 167 -29.09 -18.49 -7.44
CA ASN A 167 -29.33 -17.12 -7.00
C ASN A 167 -28.54 -16.72 -5.73
N PHE A 168 -28.05 -17.69 -4.93
CA PHE A 168 -27.27 -17.41 -3.72
C PHE A 168 -25.75 -17.51 -3.94
N ILE A 169 -25.28 -18.08 -5.06
CA ILE A 169 -23.84 -18.17 -5.37
C ILE A 169 -23.16 -16.79 -5.43
N PRO A 170 -23.76 -15.76 -6.08
CA PRO A 170 -23.18 -14.40 -6.05
C PRO A 170 -23.07 -13.81 -4.64
N ALA A 171 -23.97 -14.16 -3.73
CA ALA A 171 -23.89 -13.71 -2.34
C ALA A 171 -22.72 -14.35 -1.58
N VAL A 172 -22.41 -15.63 -1.87
CA VAL A 172 -21.22 -16.32 -1.35
C VAL A 172 -19.95 -15.62 -1.83
N GLU A 173 -19.81 -15.39 -3.14
CA GLU A 173 -18.69 -14.69 -3.72
C GLU A 173 -18.51 -13.29 -3.12
N LYS A 174 -19.59 -12.51 -3.06
CA LYS A 174 -19.56 -11.18 -2.44
C LYS A 174 -19.12 -11.23 -0.99
N GLY A 175 -19.59 -12.22 -0.23
CA GLY A 175 -19.18 -12.44 1.16
C GLY A 175 -17.69 -12.71 1.30
N LEU A 176 -17.12 -13.53 0.42
CA LEU A 176 -15.67 -13.80 0.40
C LEU A 176 -14.86 -12.58 0.01
N ARG A 177 -15.28 -11.82 -1.03
CA ARG A 177 -14.61 -10.58 -1.48
C ARG A 177 -14.57 -9.51 -0.38
N GLU A 178 -15.59 -9.43 0.45
CA GLU A 178 -15.57 -8.53 1.62
C GLU A 178 -14.66 -9.05 2.73
N CYS A 179 -14.53 -10.38 2.88
CA CYS A 179 -13.69 -10.98 3.91
C CYS A 179 -12.19 -10.86 3.63
N ILE A 180 -11.75 -10.89 2.36
CA ILE A 180 -10.32 -10.83 2.00
C ILE A 180 -9.63 -9.53 2.41
N SER A 181 -10.38 -8.47 2.69
CA SER A 181 -9.81 -7.23 3.25
C SER A 181 -9.24 -7.40 4.67
N HIS A 182 -9.56 -8.51 5.34
CA HIS A 182 -9.13 -8.79 6.71
C HIS A 182 -8.71 -10.26 6.86
N GLY A 183 -7.43 -10.49 7.01
CA GLY A 183 -6.86 -11.82 7.26
C GLY A 183 -7.04 -12.30 8.71
N VAL A 184 -6.62 -13.53 8.97
CA VAL A 184 -6.82 -14.19 10.27
C VAL A 184 -5.62 -14.11 11.21
N LEU A 185 -4.44 -13.68 10.72
CA LEU A 185 -3.23 -13.55 11.56
C LEU A 185 -3.10 -12.17 12.18
N ALA A 186 -3.02 -11.15 11.34
CA ALA A 186 -2.78 -9.76 11.74
C ALA A 186 -3.90 -8.82 11.30
N GLY A 187 -4.91 -9.35 10.59
CA GLY A 187 -5.99 -8.57 10.02
C GLY A 187 -5.59 -7.81 8.75
N CYS A 188 -4.46 -8.16 8.13
CA CYS A 188 -4.01 -7.58 6.88
C CYS A 188 -4.80 -8.13 5.69
N PRO A 189 -4.88 -7.42 4.54
CA PRO A 189 -5.53 -7.93 3.35
C PRO A 189 -4.92 -9.26 2.89
N VAL A 190 -5.79 -10.19 2.46
CA VAL A 190 -5.38 -11.50 1.96
C VAL A 190 -5.28 -11.48 0.45
N ILE A 191 -4.16 -11.96 -0.10
CA ILE A 191 -3.90 -12.03 -1.53
C ILE A 191 -3.57 -13.45 -1.99
N GLY A 192 -3.66 -13.68 -3.29
CA GLY A 192 -3.29 -14.96 -3.90
C GLY A 192 -4.17 -16.12 -3.43
N LEU A 193 -5.48 -15.89 -3.27
CA LEU A 193 -6.43 -16.87 -2.76
C LEU A 193 -7.38 -17.37 -3.86
N ARG A 194 -7.51 -18.69 -3.97
CA ARG A 194 -8.58 -19.34 -4.73
C ARG A 194 -9.58 -19.96 -3.77
N ALA A 195 -10.88 -19.67 -3.99
CA ALA A 195 -11.98 -20.23 -3.24
C ALA A 195 -12.91 -21.01 -4.19
N THR A 196 -12.99 -22.30 -4.03
CA THR A 196 -13.86 -23.18 -4.81
C THR A 196 -15.07 -23.59 -3.98
N LEU A 197 -16.24 -23.07 -4.34
CA LEU A 197 -17.52 -23.50 -3.78
C LEU A 197 -17.96 -24.81 -4.49
N HIS A 198 -18.10 -25.91 -3.77
CA HIS A 198 -18.41 -27.19 -4.39
C HIS A 198 -19.63 -27.91 -3.79
N ASP A 199 -20.03 -27.54 -2.57
CA ASP A 199 -21.20 -28.15 -1.91
C ASP A 199 -21.86 -27.17 -0.92
N GLY A 200 -22.98 -27.54 -0.37
CA GLY A 200 -23.73 -26.79 0.62
C GLY A 200 -25.13 -27.33 0.83
N SER A 201 -25.94 -26.56 1.53
CA SER A 201 -27.37 -26.85 1.64
C SER A 201 -28.17 -25.57 1.88
N TYR A 202 -29.44 -25.62 1.57
CA TYR A 202 -30.36 -24.50 1.74
C TYR A 202 -31.64 -24.93 2.43
N HIS A 203 -32.35 -23.98 3.00
CA HIS A 203 -33.68 -24.15 3.55
C HIS A 203 -34.69 -23.32 2.75
N SER A 204 -35.80 -23.93 2.31
CA SER A 204 -36.75 -23.28 1.40
C SER A 204 -37.35 -21.96 1.91
N VAL A 205 -37.39 -21.75 3.24
CA VAL A 205 -38.01 -20.60 3.88
C VAL A 205 -36.97 -19.67 4.53
N ASP A 206 -35.94 -20.25 5.17
CA ASP A 206 -35.00 -19.49 6.03
C ASP A 206 -33.71 -19.08 5.31
N SER A 207 -33.49 -19.53 4.07
CA SER A 207 -32.32 -19.14 3.30
C SER A 207 -32.46 -17.76 2.68
N SER A 208 -31.41 -16.97 2.76
CA SER A 208 -31.33 -15.62 2.21
C SER A 208 -29.89 -15.32 1.76
N GLU A 209 -29.73 -14.31 0.89
CA GLU A 209 -28.40 -13.84 0.48
C GLU A 209 -27.52 -13.49 1.67
N MET A 210 -28.08 -12.83 2.68
CA MET A 210 -27.36 -12.47 3.91
C MET A 210 -26.90 -13.72 4.68
N ALA A 211 -27.73 -14.76 4.76
CA ALA A 211 -27.38 -16.01 5.44
C ALA A 211 -26.22 -16.73 4.74
N PHE A 212 -26.23 -16.76 3.38
CA PHE A 212 -25.13 -17.33 2.60
C PHE A 212 -23.85 -16.48 2.67
N LYS A 213 -23.96 -15.17 2.71
CA LYS A 213 -22.83 -14.26 2.95
C LYS A 213 -22.18 -14.51 4.32
N MET A 214 -23.00 -14.70 5.37
CA MET A 214 -22.50 -15.05 6.71
C MET A 214 -21.88 -16.44 6.75
N ALA A 215 -22.47 -17.43 6.05
CA ALA A 215 -21.91 -18.77 5.91
C ALA A 215 -20.54 -18.74 5.22
N ALA A 216 -20.39 -17.95 4.15
CA ALA A 216 -19.12 -17.73 3.46
C ALA A 216 -18.05 -17.11 4.39
N SER A 217 -18.43 -16.12 5.21
CA SER A 217 -17.52 -15.51 6.19
C SER A 217 -17.07 -16.51 7.26
N ILE A 218 -17.94 -17.41 7.72
CA ILE A 218 -17.59 -18.48 8.65
C ILE A 218 -16.63 -19.47 8.01
N ALA A 219 -16.92 -19.90 6.76
CA ALA A 219 -16.04 -20.79 6.00
C ALA A 219 -14.66 -20.14 5.79
N TYR A 220 -14.61 -18.87 5.41
CA TYR A 220 -13.39 -18.12 5.20
C TYR A 220 -12.48 -18.14 6.43
N LYS A 221 -12.97 -17.70 7.59
CA LYS A 221 -12.20 -17.68 8.84
C LYS A 221 -11.64 -19.05 9.18
N LYS A 222 -12.52 -20.08 9.20
CA LYS A 222 -12.14 -21.44 9.52
C LYS A 222 -11.16 -22.03 8.50
N GLY A 223 -11.38 -21.75 7.21
CA GLY A 223 -10.53 -22.24 6.13
C GLY A 223 -9.12 -21.66 6.16
N LEU A 224 -9.01 -20.35 6.33
CA LEU A 224 -7.71 -19.71 6.40
C LEU A 224 -6.89 -20.14 7.63
N GLU A 225 -7.53 -20.27 8.80
CA GLU A 225 -6.87 -20.77 10.01
C GLU A 225 -6.24 -22.17 9.81
N GLN A 226 -6.94 -23.05 9.05
CA GLN A 226 -6.47 -24.42 8.79
C GLN A 226 -5.46 -24.50 7.64
N ALA A 227 -5.50 -23.58 6.69
CA ALA A 227 -4.67 -23.60 5.49
C ALA A 227 -3.24 -23.06 5.68
N LYS A 228 -2.73 -22.98 6.90
CA LYS A 228 -1.40 -22.47 7.25
C LYS A 228 -1.19 -21.04 6.76
N PRO A 229 -1.89 -20.07 7.35
CA PRO A 229 -1.76 -18.67 6.95
C PRO A 229 -0.36 -18.15 7.29
N ILE A 230 0.15 -17.26 6.44
CA ILE A 230 1.44 -16.59 6.59
C ILE A 230 1.30 -15.10 6.32
N LEU A 231 2.19 -14.32 6.92
CA LEU A 231 2.33 -12.89 6.67
C LEU A 231 3.33 -12.68 5.53
N LEU A 232 2.99 -11.78 4.62
CA LEU A 232 3.87 -11.29 3.56
C LEU A 232 4.32 -9.88 3.87
N GLU A 233 5.61 -9.60 3.66
CA GLU A 233 6.17 -8.26 3.75
C GLU A 233 6.55 -7.74 2.36
N PRO A 234 6.39 -6.44 2.06
CA PRO A 234 6.81 -5.88 0.80
C PRO A 234 8.33 -5.82 0.72
N ILE A 235 8.87 -6.28 -0.40
CA ILE A 235 10.30 -6.21 -0.71
C ILE A 235 10.52 -5.05 -1.68
N MET A 236 11.42 -4.15 -1.34
CA MET A 236 11.80 -3.00 -2.16
C MET A 236 13.05 -3.32 -2.97
N GLN A 237 13.06 -2.91 -4.23
CA GLN A 237 14.29 -2.79 -4.99
C GLN A 237 14.95 -1.44 -4.63
N VAL A 238 16.18 -1.50 -4.17
CA VAL A 238 16.95 -0.35 -3.70
C VAL A 238 18.19 -0.19 -4.56
N GLU A 239 18.42 1.04 -5.03
CA GLU A 239 19.63 1.44 -5.74
C GLU A 239 20.41 2.43 -4.89
N VAL A 240 21.65 2.09 -4.57
CA VAL A 240 22.53 2.92 -3.73
C VAL A 240 23.77 3.27 -4.53
N VAL A 241 23.96 4.57 -4.78
CA VAL A 241 25.11 5.11 -5.50
C VAL A 241 26.11 5.73 -4.51
N ILE A 242 27.29 5.12 -4.40
CA ILE A 242 28.30 5.44 -3.39
C ILE A 242 29.71 5.42 -3.98
N PRO A 243 30.66 6.14 -3.37
CA PRO A 243 32.08 5.95 -3.66
C PRO A 243 32.52 4.50 -3.37
N ASP A 244 33.45 3.98 -4.17
CA ASP A 244 33.95 2.61 -4.08
C ASP A 244 34.45 2.24 -2.66
N ALA A 245 35.03 3.18 -1.96
CA ALA A 245 35.54 2.99 -0.58
C ALA A 245 34.48 2.52 0.43
N TYR A 246 33.19 2.81 0.20
CA TYR A 246 32.08 2.43 1.11
C TYR A 246 31.30 1.20 0.66
N MET A 247 31.68 0.58 -0.47
CA MET A 247 30.95 -0.56 -1.05
C MET A 247 30.83 -1.72 -0.05
N GLY A 248 31.95 -2.09 0.60
CA GLY A 248 31.96 -3.18 1.57
C GLY A 248 31.02 -2.94 2.77
N ASP A 249 31.03 -1.72 3.31
CA ASP A 249 30.21 -1.35 4.45
C ASP A 249 28.72 -1.35 4.11
N VAL A 250 28.35 -0.83 2.91
CA VAL A 250 26.95 -0.81 2.43
C VAL A 250 26.45 -2.22 2.15
N MET A 251 27.26 -3.08 1.54
CA MET A 251 26.87 -4.47 1.32
C MET A 251 26.66 -5.23 2.63
N ALA A 252 27.51 -5.01 3.63
CA ALA A 252 27.37 -5.59 4.95
C ALA A 252 26.10 -5.09 5.65
N ASP A 253 25.78 -3.80 5.54
CA ASP A 253 24.57 -3.20 6.10
C ASP A 253 23.29 -3.74 5.43
N ILE A 254 23.27 -3.84 4.09
CA ILE A 254 22.16 -4.44 3.34
C ILE A 254 21.91 -5.89 3.79
N ASN A 255 22.96 -6.70 3.92
CA ASN A 255 22.84 -8.08 4.41
C ASN A 255 22.30 -8.14 5.86
N LYS A 256 22.76 -7.23 6.74
CA LYS A 256 22.25 -7.12 8.10
C LYS A 256 20.74 -6.78 8.15
N LYS A 257 20.27 -6.03 7.16
CA LYS A 257 18.86 -5.65 6.97
C LYS A 257 18.04 -6.70 6.22
N ARG A 258 18.46 -7.94 6.23
CA ARG A 258 17.79 -9.07 5.53
C ARG A 258 17.69 -8.85 4.01
N GLY A 259 18.49 -7.93 3.47
CA GLY A 259 18.52 -7.62 2.05
C GLY A 259 19.39 -8.61 1.27
N ARG A 260 19.16 -8.65 -0.03
CA ARG A 260 19.92 -9.44 -0.99
C ARG A 260 20.45 -8.53 -2.09
N VAL A 261 21.77 -8.44 -2.23
CA VAL A 261 22.39 -7.75 -3.36
C VAL A 261 22.16 -8.56 -4.62
N ILE A 262 21.59 -7.95 -5.66
CA ILE A 262 21.26 -8.57 -6.95
C ILE A 262 22.16 -8.09 -8.09
N GLY A 263 22.81 -6.93 -7.95
CA GLY A 263 23.70 -6.39 -8.96
C GLY A 263 24.60 -5.29 -8.44
N MET A 264 25.68 -5.05 -9.19
CA MET A 264 26.59 -3.93 -9.00
C MET A 264 27.01 -3.40 -10.36
N GLU A 265 26.95 -2.10 -10.54
CA GLU A 265 27.27 -1.42 -11.80
C GLU A 265 28.15 -0.18 -11.52
N PRO A 266 29.15 0.07 -12.35
CA PRO A 266 29.91 1.31 -12.28
C PRO A 266 29.04 2.49 -12.77
N GLU A 267 29.02 3.58 -12.02
CA GLU A 267 28.33 4.83 -12.38
C GLU A 267 29.31 6.02 -12.29
N GLY A 268 30.06 6.24 -13.38
CA GLY A 268 31.15 7.22 -13.40
C GLY A 268 32.27 6.84 -12.43
N GLU A 269 32.56 7.72 -11.45
CA GLU A 269 33.55 7.47 -10.39
C GLU A 269 32.95 6.77 -9.16
N LYS A 270 31.68 6.39 -9.23
CA LYS A 270 30.93 5.75 -8.13
C LYS A 270 30.52 4.33 -8.52
N GLN A 271 30.06 3.58 -7.52
CA GLN A 271 29.46 2.27 -7.68
C GLN A 271 27.98 2.35 -7.33
N LYS A 272 27.16 1.75 -8.19
CA LYS A 272 25.73 1.56 -7.96
C LYS A 272 25.50 0.14 -7.47
N VAL A 273 25.02 -0.02 -6.26
CA VAL A 273 24.62 -1.30 -5.67
C VAL A 273 23.11 -1.44 -5.82
N ILE A 274 22.66 -2.55 -6.40
CA ILE A 274 21.26 -2.88 -6.57
C ILE A 274 20.92 -4.04 -5.63
N ALA A 275 19.90 -3.88 -4.81
CA ALA A 275 19.52 -4.87 -3.81
C ALA A 275 17.99 -4.96 -3.63
N GLU A 276 17.52 -6.13 -3.20
CA GLU A 276 16.18 -6.36 -2.70
C GLU A 276 16.21 -6.36 -1.18
N VAL A 277 15.42 -5.49 -0.54
CA VAL A 277 15.42 -5.32 0.91
C VAL A 277 13.98 -5.18 1.42
N PRO A 278 13.62 -5.84 2.54
CA PRO A 278 12.31 -5.64 3.16
C PRO A 278 12.05 -4.17 3.50
N MET A 279 10.86 -3.67 3.14
CA MET A 279 10.48 -2.27 3.37
C MET A 279 10.59 -1.86 4.84
N ALA A 280 10.31 -2.77 5.77
CA ALA A 280 10.42 -2.53 7.20
C ALA A 280 11.82 -2.07 7.63
N GLU A 281 12.87 -2.57 6.98
CA GLU A 281 14.28 -2.25 7.26
C GLU A 281 14.73 -0.95 6.59
N MET A 282 13.98 -0.45 5.60
CA MET A 282 14.36 0.71 4.78
C MET A 282 13.80 2.03 5.29
N ARG A 283 12.91 2.02 6.28
CA ARG A 283 12.16 3.21 6.74
C ARG A 283 13.02 4.40 7.19
N LYS A 284 14.25 4.17 7.66
CA LYS A 284 15.24 5.19 8.04
C LYS A 284 16.55 5.11 7.26
N TYR A 285 16.57 4.29 6.23
CA TYR A 285 17.82 3.94 5.54
C TYR A 285 18.57 5.15 4.98
N ALA A 286 17.88 6.14 4.42
CA ALA A 286 18.51 7.35 3.90
C ALA A 286 19.36 8.11 4.97
N THR A 287 18.88 8.14 6.20
CA THR A 287 19.61 8.77 7.32
C THR A 287 20.78 7.88 7.77
N GLU A 288 20.56 6.57 7.84
CA GLU A 288 21.61 5.61 8.22
C GLU A 288 22.72 5.54 7.18
N LEU A 289 22.38 5.54 5.89
CA LEU A 289 23.34 5.56 4.78
C LEU A 289 24.20 6.82 4.82
N ARG A 290 23.61 8.00 5.06
CA ARG A 290 24.38 9.25 5.21
C ARG A 290 25.36 9.18 6.38
N SER A 291 24.96 8.57 7.47
CA SER A 291 25.84 8.36 8.62
C SER A 291 26.99 7.41 8.29
N LEU A 292 26.69 6.31 7.60
CA LEU A 292 27.65 5.28 7.17
C LEU A 292 28.69 5.84 6.19
N THR A 293 28.24 6.66 5.23
CA THR A 293 29.06 7.21 4.15
C THR A 293 29.59 8.62 4.45
N GLN A 294 29.41 9.15 5.66
CA GLN A 294 29.79 10.51 6.04
C GLN A 294 29.20 11.58 5.09
N GLY A 295 28.00 11.31 4.56
CA GLY A 295 27.28 12.20 3.67
C GLY A 295 27.76 12.25 2.21
N ARG A 296 28.59 11.30 1.79
CA ARG A 296 29.22 11.27 0.46
C ARG A 296 28.45 10.41 -0.53
#